data_90d3bc5692dfa27500be9bbdd88d609d
#
_entry.id   90d3bc5692dfa27500be9bbdd88d609d
#
_cell.length_a   1.000
_cell.length_b   1.000
_cell.length_c   1.000
_cell.angle_alpha   90.00
_cell.angle_beta   90.00
_cell.angle_gamma   90.00
#
_symmetry.space_group_name_H-M   'P 1'
#
loop_
_entity.id
_entity.type
_entity.pdbx_description
1 polymer ?
#
loop_
_entity_poly.entity_id
_entity_poly.type
_entity_poly.pdbx_seq_one_letter_code
_entity_poly.pdbx_strand_id
1 'polypeptide(L)'
;MVIRMTHPLALQLTRLVDQVSTIIVGKRPQIEDCLACLLAGGHLLIEDLPGVGKTTLAHALAVSLGLRFSRTQFTADLMPTDLVGVSIYERGREAFVFHPGPIFAQVLLADEINRAGPKTQSALLEAMEEQQVTVEGETRALPRPFFVIATQNPSDQLGTYPLPESQLDRFLLRITLGYPDRASERALL
;
A
#
# COMPACT_ATOMS: atom_id res chain seq x y z
N MET A 1 32.04 15.86 -1.88
CA MET A 1 31.49 16.71 -2.98
C MET A 1 29.98 16.46 -3.03
N VAL A 2 29.17 17.34 -2.41
CA VAL A 2 27.70 17.19 -2.40
C VAL A 2 27.21 17.74 -3.73
N ILE A 3 26.75 16.86 -4.62
CA ILE A 3 26.05 17.28 -5.84
C ILE A 3 24.73 17.91 -5.39
N ARG A 4 24.64 19.24 -5.39
CA ARG A 4 23.37 19.95 -5.24
C ARG A 4 22.54 19.63 -6.49
N MET A 5 21.57 18.73 -6.34
CA MET A 5 20.58 18.47 -7.38
C MET A 5 19.70 19.74 -7.53
N THR A 6 20.01 20.55 -8.51
CA THR A 6 19.26 21.78 -8.86
C THR A 6 18.09 21.50 -9.81
N HIS A 7 17.81 20.23 -10.09
CA HIS A 7 16.71 19.86 -10.99
C HIS A 7 15.36 20.18 -10.35
N PRO A 8 14.41 20.83 -11.03
CA PRO A 8 13.11 21.21 -10.49
C PRO A 8 12.34 20.05 -9.82
N LEU A 9 12.44 18.85 -10.40
CA LEU A 9 11.82 17.64 -9.84
C LEU A 9 12.41 17.27 -8.47
N ALA A 10 13.74 17.36 -8.32
CA ALA A 10 14.38 17.07 -7.03
C ALA A 10 13.90 18.01 -5.92
N LEU A 11 13.71 19.30 -6.24
CA LEU A 11 13.14 20.26 -5.29
C LEU A 11 11.70 19.93 -4.92
N GLN A 12 10.90 19.49 -5.89
CA GLN A 12 9.51 19.06 -5.61
C GLN A 12 9.48 17.84 -4.71
N LEU A 13 10.31 16.82 -4.98
CA LEU A 13 10.42 15.63 -4.13
C LEU A 13 10.89 15.97 -2.72
N THR A 14 11.87 16.86 -2.57
CA THR A 14 12.31 17.32 -1.25
C THR A 14 11.18 17.98 -0.49
N ARG A 15 10.42 18.89 -1.12
CA ARG A 15 9.25 19.54 -0.50
C ARG A 15 8.17 18.55 -0.08
N LEU A 16 7.93 17.52 -0.91
CA LEU A 16 6.99 16.46 -0.59
C LEU A 16 7.45 15.67 0.66
N VAL A 17 8.73 15.28 0.70
CA VAL A 17 9.31 14.62 1.88
C VAL A 17 9.19 15.52 3.11
N ASP A 18 9.50 16.80 3.00
CA ASP A 18 9.38 17.76 4.10
C ASP A 18 7.92 17.85 4.58
N GLN A 19 6.95 17.94 3.66
CA GLN A 19 5.53 17.98 3.99
C GLN A 19 5.07 16.72 4.72
N VAL A 20 5.40 15.52 4.22
CA VAL A 20 5.04 14.26 4.88
C VAL A 20 5.75 14.12 6.23
N SER A 21 7.00 14.61 6.34
CA SER A 21 7.77 14.58 7.60
C SER A 21 7.16 15.45 8.71
N THR A 22 6.30 16.42 8.39
CA THR A 22 5.55 17.15 9.42
C THR A 22 4.46 16.31 10.09
N ILE A 23 3.98 15.28 9.40
CA ILE A 23 2.95 14.35 9.89
C ILE A 23 3.60 13.11 10.51
N ILE A 24 4.63 12.59 9.85
CA ILE A 24 5.36 11.38 10.25
C ILE A 24 6.72 11.79 10.80
N VAL A 25 6.72 12.21 12.05
CA VAL A 25 7.91 12.79 12.70
C VAL A 25 9.00 11.74 12.90
N GLY A 26 10.25 12.12 12.60
CA GLY A 26 11.44 11.29 12.83
C GLY A 26 11.62 10.10 11.87
N LYS A 27 10.85 10.03 10.77
CA LYS A 27 10.86 8.90 9.81
C LYS A 27 11.22 9.34 8.38
N ARG A 28 12.03 10.39 8.24
CA ARG A 28 12.42 10.92 6.93
C ARG A 28 13.02 9.85 5.99
N PRO A 29 13.94 8.98 6.41
CA PRO A 29 14.48 7.94 5.54
C PRO A 29 13.40 7.00 5.01
N GLN A 30 12.46 6.58 5.85
CA GLN A 30 11.37 5.69 5.45
C GLN A 30 10.39 6.37 4.48
N ILE A 31 10.17 7.67 4.62
CA ILE A 31 9.37 8.45 3.66
C ILE A 31 10.08 8.51 2.30
N GLU A 32 11.38 8.74 2.30
CA GLU A 32 12.21 8.75 1.09
C GLU A 32 12.20 7.37 0.40
N ASP A 33 12.32 6.28 1.15
CA ASP A 33 12.23 4.90 0.65
C ASP A 33 10.85 4.61 0.02
N CYS A 34 9.76 5.04 0.67
CA CYS A 34 8.40 4.90 0.12
C CYS A 34 8.26 5.63 -1.22
N LEU A 35 8.76 6.86 -1.31
CA LEU A 35 8.71 7.63 -2.55
C LEU A 35 9.59 7.03 -3.64
N ALA A 36 10.79 6.57 -3.31
CA ALA A 36 11.67 5.90 -4.25
C ALA A 36 11.02 4.62 -4.80
N CYS A 37 10.38 3.83 -3.94
CA CYS A 37 9.65 2.63 -4.31
C CYS A 37 8.49 2.96 -5.28
N LEU A 38 7.67 3.95 -4.96
CA LEU A 38 6.57 4.40 -5.83
C LEU A 38 7.08 4.89 -7.19
N LEU A 39 8.13 5.72 -7.21
CA LEU A 39 8.71 6.27 -8.45
C LEU A 39 9.36 5.21 -9.33
N ALA A 40 9.88 4.15 -8.72
CA ALA A 40 10.40 2.99 -9.42
C ALA A 40 9.30 2.06 -9.97
N GLY A 41 8.02 2.34 -9.68
CA GLY A 41 6.90 1.49 -10.08
C GLY A 41 6.80 0.18 -9.30
N GLY A 42 7.47 0.11 -8.13
CA GLY A 42 7.45 -1.06 -7.25
C GLY A 42 6.35 -1.00 -6.20
N HIS A 43 6.32 -2.00 -5.32
CA HIS A 43 5.42 -2.12 -4.17
C HIS A 43 6.22 -2.27 -2.88
N LEU A 44 5.64 -1.87 -1.76
CA LEU A 44 6.30 -1.78 -0.46
C LEU A 44 5.70 -2.76 0.55
N LEU A 45 6.57 -3.44 1.30
CA LEU A 45 6.18 -4.21 2.48
C LEU A 45 6.69 -3.51 3.74
N ILE A 46 5.81 -3.28 4.71
CA ILE A 46 6.17 -2.75 6.03
C ILE A 46 6.02 -3.87 7.06
N GLU A 47 7.13 -4.30 7.63
CA GLU A 47 7.14 -5.29 8.71
C GLU A 47 7.34 -4.58 10.04
N ASP A 48 6.27 -4.50 10.85
CA ASP A 48 6.36 -3.77 12.11
C ASP A 48 5.21 -4.09 13.06
N LEU A 49 5.41 -3.73 14.30
CA LEU A 49 4.39 -3.84 15.35
C LEU A 49 3.17 -2.94 15.06
N PRO A 50 2.00 -3.26 15.63
CA PRO A 50 0.83 -2.39 15.53
C PRO A 50 1.09 -1.02 16.18
N GLY A 51 0.42 0.03 15.67
CA GLY A 51 0.46 1.36 16.32
C GLY A 51 1.64 2.27 15.94
N VAL A 52 2.57 1.84 15.09
CA VAL A 52 3.75 2.64 14.69
C VAL A 52 3.47 3.69 13.59
N GLY A 53 2.21 3.86 13.16
CA GLY A 53 1.83 4.90 12.20
C GLY A 53 1.83 4.47 10.72
N LYS A 54 1.81 3.15 10.41
CA LYS A 54 1.79 2.62 9.03
C LYS A 54 0.65 3.20 8.19
N THR A 55 -0.56 3.22 8.73
CA THR A 55 -1.76 3.77 8.07
C THR A 55 -1.63 5.27 7.82
N THR A 56 -1.11 6.01 8.81
CA THR A 56 -0.90 7.45 8.71
C THR A 56 0.12 7.78 7.62
N LEU A 57 1.21 7.02 7.53
CA LEU A 57 2.23 7.17 6.48
C LEU A 57 1.63 6.95 5.09
N ALA A 58 0.93 5.83 4.87
CA ALA A 58 0.33 5.50 3.58
C ALA A 58 -0.69 6.56 3.13
N HIS A 59 -1.54 7.01 4.06
CA HIS A 59 -2.53 8.05 3.79
C HIS A 59 -1.88 9.41 3.51
N ALA A 60 -0.90 9.83 4.32
CA ALA A 60 -0.19 11.08 4.14
C ALA A 60 0.53 11.15 2.79
N LEU A 61 1.18 10.06 2.36
CA LEU A 61 1.80 9.95 1.05
C LEU A 61 0.77 10.10 -0.08
N ALA A 62 -0.33 9.35 -0.01
CA ALA A 62 -1.37 9.40 -1.03
C ALA A 62 -1.97 10.81 -1.18
N VAL A 63 -2.33 11.45 -0.06
CA VAL A 63 -2.89 12.82 -0.05
C VAL A 63 -1.89 13.83 -0.59
N SER A 64 -0.63 13.77 -0.15
CA SER A 64 0.42 14.71 -0.58
C SER A 64 0.74 14.58 -2.07
N LEU A 65 0.49 13.42 -2.66
CA LEU A 65 0.66 13.15 -4.09
C LEU A 65 -0.63 13.38 -4.91
N GLY A 66 -1.76 13.68 -4.27
CA GLY A 66 -3.05 13.81 -4.93
C GLY A 66 -3.59 12.49 -5.48
N LEU A 67 -3.20 11.34 -4.92
CA LEU A 67 -3.58 10.00 -5.36
C LEU A 67 -4.79 9.47 -4.58
N ARG A 68 -5.64 8.70 -5.26
CA ARG A 68 -6.77 8.02 -4.62
C ARG A 68 -6.26 6.92 -3.70
N PHE A 69 -6.65 6.99 -2.44
CA PHE A 69 -6.26 6.06 -1.38
C PHE A 69 -7.39 5.10 -1.03
N SER A 70 -7.06 3.86 -0.80
CA SER A 70 -7.93 2.88 -0.16
C SER A 70 -7.17 2.08 0.88
N ARG A 71 -7.85 1.68 1.95
CA ARG A 71 -7.33 0.78 2.97
C ARG A 71 -8.21 -0.46 3.03
N THR A 72 -7.59 -1.62 2.98
CA THR A 72 -8.23 -2.90 3.21
C THR A 72 -7.53 -3.63 4.35
N GLN A 73 -8.29 -3.96 5.40
CA GLN A 73 -7.81 -4.82 6.47
C GLN A 73 -7.94 -6.27 6.01
N PHE A 74 -6.83 -6.98 5.97
CA PHE A 74 -6.82 -8.39 5.60
C PHE A 74 -7.20 -9.23 6.82
N THR A 75 -8.21 -10.08 6.65
CA THR A 75 -8.77 -10.98 7.67
C THR A 75 -8.90 -12.38 7.09
N ALA A 76 -9.03 -13.39 7.95
CA ALA A 76 -9.10 -14.78 7.51
C ALA A 76 -10.33 -15.08 6.62
N ASP A 77 -11.38 -14.30 6.73
CA ASP A 77 -12.63 -14.39 5.96
C ASP A 77 -12.67 -13.51 4.72
N LEU A 78 -11.66 -12.64 4.52
CA LEU A 78 -11.59 -11.77 3.33
C LEU A 78 -11.47 -12.62 2.06
N MET A 79 -12.40 -12.43 1.13
CA MET A 79 -12.43 -13.13 -0.15
C MET A 79 -11.73 -12.33 -1.25
N PRO A 80 -11.19 -12.96 -2.30
CA PRO A 80 -10.65 -12.26 -3.46
C PRO A 80 -11.63 -11.25 -4.09
N THR A 81 -12.91 -11.58 -4.13
CA THR A 81 -13.99 -10.73 -4.65
C THR A 81 -14.19 -9.45 -3.85
N ASP A 82 -13.91 -9.47 -2.54
CA ASP A 82 -13.97 -8.28 -1.69
C ASP A 82 -12.87 -7.28 -2.05
N LEU A 83 -11.75 -7.78 -2.57
CA LEU A 83 -10.62 -6.98 -3.01
C LEU A 83 -10.78 -6.47 -4.44
N VAL A 84 -11.15 -7.35 -5.38
CA VAL A 84 -11.19 -7.03 -6.81
C VAL A 84 -12.53 -6.47 -7.26
N GLY A 85 -13.60 -6.68 -6.49
CA GLY A 85 -14.96 -6.29 -6.87
C GLY A 85 -15.76 -7.42 -7.47
N VAL A 86 -17.03 -7.14 -7.75
CA VAL A 86 -18.03 -8.13 -8.18
C VAL A 86 -19.09 -7.46 -9.06
N SER A 87 -19.67 -8.22 -10.00
CA SER A 87 -20.82 -7.74 -10.75
C SER A 87 -22.11 -8.06 -10.00
N ILE A 88 -22.95 -7.06 -9.82
CA ILE A 88 -24.25 -7.15 -9.14
C ILE A 88 -25.35 -6.90 -10.16
N TYR A 89 -26.38 -7.74 -10.15
CA TYR A 89 -27.56 -7.51 -11.00
C TYR A 89 -28.38 -6.34 -10.47
N GLU A 90 -28.38 -5.25 -11.24
CA GLU A 90 -29.17 -4.04 -10.93
C GLU A 90 -30.53 -4.13 -11.61
N ARG A 91 -31.58 -4.32 -10.82
CA ARG A 91 -32.97 -4.41 -11.33
C ARG A 91 -33.39 -3.17 -12.12
N GLY A 92 -32.94 -1.98 -11.73
CA GLY A 92 -33.27 -0.72 -12.39
C GLY A 92 -32.62 -0.58 -13.78
N ARG A 93 -31.57 -1.34 -14.06
CA ARG A 93 -30.86 -1.37 -15.35
C ARG A 93 -31.07 -2.67 -16.12
N GLU A 94 -31.72 -3.65 -15.48
CA GLU A 94 -31.90 -5.02 -16.00
C GLU A 94 -30.60 -5.67 -16.50
N ALA A 95 -29.47 -5.34 -15.84
CA ALA A 95 -28.13 -5.75 -16.25
C ALA A 95 -27.21 -6.01 -15.04
N PHE A 96 -26.19 -6.82 -15.27
CA PHE A 96 -25.08 -6.93 -14.33
C PHE A 96 -24.18 -5.70 -14.44
N VAL A 97 -23.95 -5.05 -13.32
CA VAL A 97 -23.07 -3.87 -13.22
C VAL A 97 -21.88 -4.22 -12.32
N PHE A 98 -20.69 -3.99 -12.84
CA PHE A 98 -19.46 -4.22 -12.07
C PHE A 98 -19.26 -3.13 -11.01
N HIS A 99 -19.15 -3.56 -9.77
CA HIS A 99 -18.79 -2.73 -8.62
C HIS A 99 -17.33 -2.95 -8.30
N PRO A 100 -16.44 -1.98 -8.62
CA PRO A 100 -15.01 -2.12 -8.40
C PRO A 100 -14.69 -2.22 -6.91
N GLY A 101 -13.81 -3.15 -6.57
CA GLY A 101 -13.28 -3.31 -5.22
C GLY A 101 -12.20 -2.28 -4.86
N PRO A 102 -11.68 -2.32 -3.64
CA PRO A 102 -10.68 -1.38 -3.13
C PRO A 102 -9.36 -1.39 -3.93
N ILE A 103 -9.07 -2.46 -4.67
CA ILE A 103 -7.87 -2.56 -5.50
C ILE A 103 -7.82 -1.50 -6.63
N PHE A 104 -8.96 -0.92 -7.01
CA PHE A 104 -9.02 0.14 -8.01
C PHE A 104 -8.66 1.53 -7.48
N ALA A 105 -7.95 1.59 -6.33
CA ALA A 105 -7.29 2.80 -5.85
C ALA A 105 -5.87 2.92 -6.45
N GLN A 106 -5.31 4.13 -6.43
CA GLN A 106 -3.93 4.35 -6.88
C GLN A 106 -2.91 4.01 -5.79
N VAL A 107 -3.28 4.19 -4.53
CA VAL A 107 -2.52 3.74 -3.36
C VAL A 107 -3.42 2.84 -2.54
N LEU A 108 -3.07 1.57 -2.46
CA LEU A 108 -3.76 0.58 -1.64
C LEU A 108 -2.92 0.22 -0.42
N LEU A 109 -3.44 0.46 0.77
CA LEU A 109 -2.89 -0.10 2.00
C LEU A 109 -3.54 -1.46 2.26
N ALA A 110 -2.78 -2.53 2.04
CA ALA A 110 -3.14 -3.90 2.38
C ALA A 110 -2.66 -4.21 3.80
N ASP A 111 -3.51 -3.95 4.79
CA ASP A 111 -3.12 -4.01 6.19
C ASP A 111 -3.24 -5.44 6.72
N GLU A 112 -2.17 -5.95 7.36
CA GLU A 112 -2.03 -7.31 7.89
C GLU A 112 -2.24 -8.42 6.82
N ILE A 113 -1.55 -8.30 5.69
CA ILE A 113 -1.70 -9.19 4.52
C ILE A 113 -1.57 -10.68 4.89
N ASN A 114 -0.75 -11.01 5.89
CA ASN A 114 -0.54 -12.37 6.37
C ASN A 114 -1.73 -12.96 7.13
N ARG A 115 -2.80 -12.20 7.41
CA ARG A 115 -4.02 -12.72 8.05
C ARG A 115 -5.05 -13.25 7.06
N ALA A 116 -5.01 -12.83 5.80
CA ALA A 116 -5.91 -13.38 4.79
C ALA A 116 -5.41 -14.72 4.24
N GLY A 117 -6.35 -15.53 3.80
CA GLY A 117 -6.05 -16.82 3.19
C GLY A 117 -5.24 -16.70 1.90
N PRO A 118 -4.51 -17.77 1.49
CA PRO A 118 -3.60 -17.75 0.34
C PRO A 118 -4.25 -17.32 -0.98
N LYS A 119 -5.53 -17.59 -1.18
CA LYS A 119 -6.26 -17.18 -2.40
C LYS A 119 -6.36 -15.66 -2.52
N THR A 120 -6.65 -14.97 -1.42
CA THR A 120 -6.77 -13.52 -1.39
C THR A 120 -5.41 -12.84 -1.50
N GLN A 121 -4.39 -13.41 -0.84
CA GLN A 121 -3.00 -12.96 -1.01
C GLN A 121 -2.57 -13.08 -2.47
N SER A 122 -2.81 -14.24 -3.11
CA SER A 122 -2.44 -14.46 -4.52
C SER A 122 -3.14 -13.49 -5.45
N ALA A 123 -4.42 -13.18 -5.23
CA ALA A 123 -5.16 -12.22 -6.04
C ALA A 123 -4.54 -10.80 -5.97
N LEU A 124 -4.10 -10.36 -4.78
CA LEU A 124 -3.40 -9.09 -4.65
C LEU A 124 -2.05 -9.12 -5.37
N LEU A 125 -1.26 -10.16 -5.14
CA LEU A 125 0.09 -10.28 -5.68
C LEU A 125 0.09 -10.40 -7.22
N GLU A 126 -0.89 -11.09 -7.80
CA GLU A 126 -1.11 -11.15 -9.25
C GLU A 126 -1.45 -9.76 -9.80
N ALA A 127 -2.35 -9.04 -9.14
CA ALA A 127 -2.72 -7.69 -9.53
C ALA A 127 -1.54 -6.70 -9.46
N MET A 128 -0.62 -6.88 -8.50
CA MET A 128 0.60 -6.08 -8.40
C MET A 128 1.52 -6.30 -9.60
N GLU A 129 1.66 -7.55 -10.04
CA GLU A 129 2.53 -7.92 -11.16
C GLU A 129 1.92 -7.53 -12.51
N GLU A 130 0.66 -7.91 -12.73
CA GLU A 130 -0.02 -7.73 -14.01
C GLU A 130 -0.60 -6.32 -14.21
N GLN A 131 -0.74 -5.52 -13.15
CA GLN A 131 -1.40 -4.20 -13.13
C GLN A 131 -2.83 -4.23 -13.73
N GLN A 132 -3.48 -5.38 -13.64
CA GLN A 132 -4.84 -5.64 -14.08
C GLN A 132 -5.45 -6.77 -13.25
N VAL A 133 -6.76 -6.89 -13.31
CA VAL A 133 -7.50 -7.99 -12.70
C VAL A 133 -8.50 -8.54 -13.70
N THR A 134 -8.73 -9.86 -13.67
CA THR A 134 -9.78 -10.50 -14.50
C THR A 134 -10.93 -10.94 -13.60
N VAL A 135 -12.11 -10.37 -13.82
CA VAL A 135 -13.32 -10.68 -13.08
C VAL A 135 -14.39 -11.11 -14.08
N GLU A 136 -14.94 -12.31 -13.89
CA GLU A 136 -16.01 -12.86 -14.75
C GLU A 136 -15.65 -12.89 -16.24
N GLY A 137 -14.37 -13.16 -16.55
CA GLY A 137 -13.87 -13.23 -17.93
C GLY A 137 -13.52 -11.86 -18.54
N GLU A 138 -13.76 -10.75 -17.84
CA GLU A 138 -13.38 -9.43 -18.29
C GLU A 138 -12.09 -8.95 -17.59
N THR A 139 -11.09 -8.58 -18.38
CA THR A 139 -9.85 -8.00 -17.88
C THR A 139 -10.00 -6.48 -17.71
N ARG A 140 -9.69 -5.99 -16.52
CA ARG A 140 -9.81 -4.58 -16.12
C ARG A 140 -8.46 -4.06 -15.66
N ALA A 141 -7.96 -3.04 -16.35
CA ALA A 141 -6.71 -2.38 -15.97
C ALA A 141 -6.86 -1.64 -14.63
N LEU A 142 -5.82 -1.70 -13.81
CA LEU A 142 -5.74 -0.92 -12.59
C LEU A 142 -5.34 0.53 -12.88
N PRO A 143 -5.67 1.48 -11.98
CA PRO A 143 -5.30 2.88 -12.17
C PRO A 143 -3.77 3.06 -12.12
N ARG A 144 -3.27 4.08 -12.82
CA ARG A 144 -1.84 4.43 -12.78
C ARG A 144 -1.61 5.75 -12.07
N PRO A 145 -0.56 5.87 -11.24
CA PRO A 145 0.24 4.75 -10.72
C PRO A 145 -0.62 3.80 -9.88
N PHE A 146 -0.22 2.53 -9.78
CA PHE A 146 -0.78 1.58 -8.83
C PHE A 146 0.31 1.20 -7.83
N PHE A 147 0.12 1.57 -6.58
CA PHE A 147 1.09 1.38 -5.51
C PHE A 147 0.45 0.66 -4.32
N VAL A 148 0.96 -0.50 -4.02
CA VAL A 148 0.54 -1.27 -2.84
C VAL A 148 1.56 -1.07 -1.72
N ILE A 149 1.06 -0.69 -0.55
CA ILE A 149 1.77 -0.72 0.72
C ILE A 149 1.14 -1.86 1.51
N ALA A 150 1.80 -3.00 1.57
CA ALA A 150 1.36 -4.10 2.41
C ALA A 150 1.99 -4.00 3.79
N THR A 151 1.27 -4.44 4.82
CA THR A 151 1.81 -4.54 6.17
C THR A 151 1.72 -5.96 6.68
N GLN A 152 2.69 -6.36 7.48
CA GLN A 152 2.61 -7.58 8.27
C GLN A 152 3.19 -7.34 9.66
N ASN A 153 2.65 -8.08 10.63
CA ASN A 153 3.17 -8.09 11.99
C ASN A 153 4.02 -9.36 12.16
N PRO A 154 5.33 -9.25 12.34
CA PRO A 154 6.21 -10.42 12.47
C PRO A 154 5.96 -11.24 13.74
N SER A 155 5.32 -10.67 14.77
CA SER A 155 5.02 -11.36 16.02
C SER A 155 3.73 -12.18 15.99
N ASP A 156 2.81 -11.94 15.05
CA ASP A 156 1.56 -12.67 14.93
C ASP A 156 1.77 -13.98 14.17
N GLN A 157 1.95 -15.09 14.91
CA GLN A 157 2.09 -16.42 14.32
C GLN A 157 0.79 -17.22 14.34
N LEU A 158 -0.12 -16.94 15.27
CA LEU A 158 -1.39 -17.67 15.40
C LEU A 158 -2.44 -17.12 14.43
N GLY A 159 -3.00 -18.00 13.59
CA GLY A 159 -4.05 -17.64 12.64
C GLY A 159 -3.57 -16.79 11.45
N THR A 160 -2.26 -16.88 11.12
CA THR A 160 -1.67 -16.21 9.97
C THR A 160 -1.20 -17.20 8.91
N TYR A 161 -1.12 -16.70 7.68
CA TYR A 161 -0.61 -17.39 6.50
C TYR A 161 0.62 -16.61 6.02
N PRO A 162 1.84 -17.03 6.43
CA PRO A 162 3.05 -16.31 6.04
C PRO A 162 3.22 -16.33 4.52
N LEU A 163 3.70 -15.20 3.96
CA LEU A 163 4.04 -15.13 2.56
C LEU A 163 5.30 -15.94 2.27
N PRO A 164 5.28 -16.87 1.29
CA PRO A 164 6.48 -17.53 0.81
C PRO A 164 7.50 -16.53 0.24
N GLU A 165 8.79 -16.86 0.23
CA GLU A 165 9.86 -16.01 -0.31
C GLU A 165 9.58 -15.58 -1.75
N SER A 166 9.10 -16.49 -2.61
CA SER A 166 8.74 -16.19 -4.00
C SER A 166 7.61 -15.14 -4.14
N GLN A 167 6.82 -14.93 -3.11
CA GLN A 167 5.80 -13.91 -3.06
C GLN A 167 6.34 -12.60 -2.47
N LEU A 168 7.30 -12.68 -1.56
CA LEU A 168 8.00 -11.51 -1.01
C LEU A 168 8.81 -10.77 -2.08
N ASP A 169 9.33 -11.49 -3.09
CA ASP A 169 10.07 -10.91 -4.22
C ASP A 169 9.24 -9.93 -5.08
N ARG A 170 7.92 -9.92 -4.94
CA ARG A 170 7.04 -8.95 -5.61
C ARG A 170 7.04 -7.57 -4.97
N PHE A 171 7.60 -7.46 -3.76
CA PHE A 171 7.82 -6.17 -3.11
C PHE A 171 9.23 -5.67 -3.42
N LEU A 172 9.31 -4.48 -4.01
CA LEU A 172 10.59 -3.86 -4.35
C LEU A 172 11.41 -3.50 -3.11
N LEU A 173 10.74 -3.04 -2.06
CA LEU A 173 11.37 -2.69 -0.80
C LEU A 173 10.60 -3.31 0.38
N ARG A 174 11.36 -3.67 1.41
CA ARG A 174 10.87 -4.04 2.72
C ARG A 174 11.49 -3.10 3.76
N ILE A 175 10.64 -2.44 4.54
CA ILE A 175 11.07 -1.47 5.55
C ILE A 175 10.43 -1.74 6.90
N THR A 176 11.03 -1.13 7.94
CA THR A 176 10.45 -1.01 9.27
C THR A 176 10.34 0.47 9.63
N LEU A 177 9.25 0.88 10.28
CA LEU A 177 9.09 2.22 10.80
C LEU A 177 9.69 2.32 12.21
N GLY A 178 9.42 1.32 13.04
CA GLY A 178 9.78 1.33 14.46
C GLY A 178 9.06 2.44 15.25
N TYR A 179 9.22 2.43 16.54
CA TYR A 179 8.74 3.52 17.38
C TYR A 179 9.52 4.81 17.12
N PRO A 180 8.92 6.00 17.30
CA PRO A 180 9.64 7.26 17.26
C PRO A 180 10.72 7.28 18.36
N ASP A 181 11.82 7.98 18.09
CA ASP A 181 12.79 8.26 19.14
C ASP A 181 12.23 9.24 20.17
N ARG A 182 12.89 9.38 21.31
CA ARG A 182 12.43 10.22 22.42
C ARG A 182 12.26 11.70 22.05
N ALA A 183 13.03 12.20 21.08
CA ALA A 183 12.91 13.58 20.62
C ALA A 183 11.68 13.75 19.72
N SER A 184 11.46 12.81 18.81
CA SER A 184 10.27 12.75 17.94
C SER A 184 8.99 12.55 18.74
N GLU A 185 9.01 11.69 19.76
CA GLU A 185 7.87 11.45 20.65
C GLU A 185 7.46 12.72 21.41
N ARG A 186 8.43 13.51 21.88
CA ARG A 186 8.16 14.81 22.50
C ARG A 186 7.59 15.84 21.54
N ALA A 187 7.93 15.76 20.26
CA ALA A 187 7.42 16.68 19.26
C ALA A 187 5.96 16.35 18.83
N LEU A 188 5.46 15.17 19.17
CA LEU A 188 4.09 14.72 18.94
C LEU A 188 3.13 15.11 20.07
N LEU A 189 3.65 15.53 21.23
CA LEU A 189 2.88 16.05 22.38
C LEU A 189 2.72 17.55 22.33
#